data_16a069b3b8a3b01a181a2872d3ac4b47
#
_entry.id   16a069b3b8a3b01a181a2872d3ac4b47
#
_cell.length_a   1.000
_cell.length_b   1.000
_cell.length_c   1.000
_cell.angle_alpha   90.00
_cell.angle_beta   90.00
_cell.angle_gamma   90.00
#
_symmetry.space_group_name_H-M   'P 1'
#
loop_
_entity.id
_entity.type
_entity.pdbx_description
1 polymer ?
#
loop_
_entity_poly.entity_id
_entity_poly.type
_entity_poly.pdbx_seq_one_letter_code
_entity_poly.pdbx_strand_id
1 'polypeptide(L)'
;MIRFESPRRWLPTLTASVVLLAGCASQNIEQYAAERPQLDLAHYFNGKVIAHGIFQDRSGQVVRRFTVDMDGRWYGNQGVLDEHFTYSDGKKERRIWRLTKHADGRYTGTADDVVGTASGRAVGNAFQWAYTLNLPVDGKVYEVQFDDWMYLIDERVMLNRASMSKFGIRLGEVTLSFQKHTP
;
A
#
# COMPACT_ATOMS: atom_id res chain seq x y z
N MET A 1 -42.19 45.21 -59.58
CA MET A 1 -41.82 45.36 -58.16
C MET A 1 -41.17 44.05 -57.73
N ILE A 2 -39.87 43.96 -57.79
CA ILE A 2 -39.11 42.71 -57.52
C ILE A 2 -38.52 42.84 -56.13
N ARG A 3 -38.93 41.99 -55.18
CA ARG A 3 -38.39 41.91 -53.81
C ARG A 3 -37.17 41.01 -53.80
N PHE A 4 -36.02 41.53 -53.43
CA PHE A 4 -34.82 40.76 -53.15
C PHE A 4 -34.89 40.27 -51.68
N GLU A 5 -34.95 38.95 -51.48
CA GLU A 5 -34.71 38.32 -50.18
C GLU A 5 -33.21 38.10 -49.98
N SER A 6 -32.71 38.56 -48.87
CA SER A 6 -31.31 38.39 -48.47
C SER A 6 -31.10 37.00 -47.83
N PRO A 7 -30.00 36.24 -48.15
CA PRO A 7 -29.76 34.95 -47.56
C PRO A 7 -29.21 35.13 -46.11
N ARG A 8 -29.91 34.52 -45.18
CA ARG A 8 -29.56 34.42 -43.77
C ARG A 8 -28.35 33.48 -43.61
N ARG A 9 -27.16 34.03 -43.36
CA ARG A 9 -25.94 33.28 -43.07
C ARG A 9 -26.06 32.61 -41.70
N TRP A 10 -26.13 31.29 -41.66
CA TRP A 10 -25.95 30.49 -40.45
C TRP A 10 -24.48 30.34 -40.15
N LEU A 11 -24.00 30.92 -39.04
CA LEU A 11 -22.69 30.63 -38.50
C LEU A 11 -22.79 29.34 -37.65
N PRO A 12 -21.97 28.33 -37.88
CA PRO A 12 -21.91 27.18 -36.98
C PRO A 12 -21.13 27.59 -35.72
N THR A 13 -21.83 27.52 -34.56
CA THR A 13 -21.23 27.70 -33.27
C THR A 13 -20.38 26.46 -32.97
N LEU A 14 -19.07 26.61 -33.05
CA LEU A 14 -18.10 25.54 -32.70
C LEU A 14 -18.03 25.44 -31.17
N THR A 15 -18.75 24.49 -30.59
CA THR A 15 -18.70 24.20 -29.15
C THR A 15 -17.42 23.40 -28.88
N ALA A 16 -16.38 24.08 -28.38
CA ALA A 16 -15.14 23.45 -27.93
C ALA A 16 -15.42 22.66 -26.65
N SER A 17 -15.54 21.32 -26.76
CA SER A 17 -15.59 20.44 -25.59
C SER A 17 -14.22 20.39 -24.92
N VAL A 18 -14.06 21.03 -23.79
CA VAL A 18 -12.89 20.90 -22.90
C VAL A 18 -12.99 19.54 -22.22
N VAL A 19 -12.23 18.57 -22.71
CA VAL A 19 -12.04 17.28 -22.03
C VAL A 19 -11.12 17.53 -20.84
N LEU A 20 -11.69 17.60 -19.63
CA LEU A 20 -10.95 17.57 -18.38
C LEU A 20 -10.32 16.18 -18.23
N LEU A 21 -9.05 16.04 -18.57
CA LEU A 21 -8.23 14.90 -18.20
C LEU A 21 -8.04 14.94 -16.67
N ALA A 22 -8.95 14.28 -15.94
CA ALA A 22 -8.74 13.95 -14.53
C ALA A 22 -7.59 12.92 -14.48
N GLY A 23 -6.34 13.41 -14.48
CA GLY A 23 -5.18 12.58 -14.22
C GLY A 23 -5.34 12.00 -12.81
N CYS A 24 -5.32 10.66 -12.68
CA CYS A 24 -5.13 10.01 -11.40
C CYS A 24 -3.75 10.42 -10.90
N ALA A 25 -3.67 11.42 -10.03
CA ALA A 25 -2.45 11.77 -9.34
C ALA A 25 -2.05 10.56 -8.48
N SER A 26 -0.90 9.95 -8.75
CA SER A 26 -0.33 8.95 -7.87
C SER A 26 -0.04 9.59 -6.52
N GLN A 27 -0.35 8.87 -5.43
CA GLN A 27 -0.09 9.34 -4.08
C GLN A 27 1.42 9.63 -3.90
N ASN A 28 1.76 10.82 -3.37
CA ASN A 28 3.14 11.24 -3.14
C ASN A 28 3.42 11.25 -1.64
N ILE A 29 4.43 10.51 -1.21
CA ILE A 29 4.76 10.40 0.22
C ILE A 29 5.24 11.73 0.83
N GLU A 30 5.82 12.64 0.05
CA GLU A 30 6.29 13.94 0.53
C GLU A 30 5.17 14.83 1.08
N GLN A 31 3.92 14.60 0.70
CA GLN A 31 2.78 15.34 1.24
C GLN A 31 2.57 15.14 2.75
N TYR A 32 3.14 14.06 3.32
CA TYR A 32 3.04 13.73 4.75
C TYR A 32 4.19 14.31 5.59
N ALA A 33 5.12 15.09 5.03
CA ALA A 33 6.32 15.56 5.72
C ALA A 33 6.03 16.36 7.01
N ALA A 34 4.91 17.08 7.06
CA ALA A 34 4.49 17.85 8.24
C ALA A 34 3.68 17.03 9.25
N GLU A 35 3.22 15.82 8.88
CA GLU A 35 2.33 15.04 9.71
C GLU A 35 3.05 14.39 10.92
N ARG A 36 2.29 14.21 12.00
CA ARG A 36 2.76 13.64 13.28
C ARG A 36 1.78 12.58 13.80
N PRO A 37 2.27 11.62 14.63
CA PRO A 37 3.66 11.43 15.06
C PRO A 37 4.56 10.97 13.91
N GLN A 38 5.88 11.18 13.99
CA GLN A 38 6.81 10.69 12.98
C GLN A 38 6.93 9.17 13.05
N LEU A 39 6.77 8.53 11.91
CA LEU A 39 6.91 7.07 11.80
C LEU A 39 8.39 6.67 11.65
N ASP A 40 8.86 5.88 12.60
CA ASP A 40 10.11 5.13 12.53
C ASP A 40 9.79 3.64 12.66
N LEU A 41 9.95 2.86 11.60
CA LEU A 41 9.67 1.43 11.60
C LEU A 41 10.52 0.68 12.64
N ALA A 42 11.79 1.07 12.79
CA ALA A 42 12.69 0.45 13.76
C ALA A 42 12.20 0.65 15.20
N HIS A 43 11.58 1.78 15.49
CA HIS A 43 10.93 2.03 16.78
C HIS A 43 9.59 1.31 16.89
N TYR A 44 8.74 1.43 15.87
CA TYR A 44 7.39 0.87 15.91
C TYR A 44 7.39 -0.66 15.98
N PHE A 45 8.13 -1.33 15.12
CA PHE A 45 8.24 -2.79 15.05
C PHE A 45 9.34 -3.38 15.97
N ASN A 46 9.83 -2.66 16.94
CA ASN A 46 10.68 -3.24 17.98
C ASN A 46 9.82 -3.76 19.14
N GLY A 47 9.80 -5.08 19.35
CA GLY A 47 8.94 -5.78 20.30
C GLY A 47 7.71 -6.41 19.67
N LYS A 48 6.65 -6.58 20.46
CA LYS A 48 5.42 -7.28 20.07
C LYS A 48 4.42 -6.33 19.42
N VAL A 49 3.91 -6.73 18.27
CA VAL A 49 2.82 -6.04 17.54
C VAL A 49 1.80 -7.10 17.12
N ILE A 50 0.51 -6.81 17.24
CA ILE A 50 -0.55 -7.61 16.64
C ILE A 50 -1.19 -6.82 15.50
N ALA A 51 -1.53 -7.51 14.40
CA ALA A 51 -2.31 -6.92 13.33
C ALA A 51 -3.58 -7.72 13.06
N HIS A 52 -4.64 -7.00 12.68
CA HIS A 52 -5.90 -7.56 12.22
C HIS A 52 -6.12 -7.10 10.78
N GLY A 53 -6.40 -8.03 9.89
CA GLY A 53 -6.47 -7.74 8.47
C GLY A 53 -7.62 -8.39 7.72
N ILE A 54 -7.95 -7.76 6.61
CA ILE A 54 -8.84 -8.29 5.59
C ILE A 54 -8.15 -8.26 4.23
N PHE A 55 -8.44 -9.25 3.42
CA PHE A 55 -8.18 -9.22 2.00
C PHE A 55 -9.49 -9.02 1.25
N GLN A 56 -9.52 -8.02 0.37
CA GLN A 56 -10.64 -7.71 -0.50
C GLN A 56 -10.23 -7.97 -1.96
N ASP A 57 -11.11 -8.61 -2.71
CA ASP A 57 -10.91 -8.77 -4.14
C ASP A 57 -11.10 -7.45 -4.89
N ARG A 58 -10.94 -7.46 -6.21
CA ARG A 58 -11.09 -6.25 -7.04
C ARG A 58 -12.49 -5.65 -7.04
N SER A 59 -13.51 -6.42 -6.61
CA SER A 59 -14.89 -5.95 -6.46
C SER A 59 -15.16 -5.26 -5.12
N GLY A 60 -14.16 -5.32 -4.18
CA GLY A 60 -14.27 -4.82 -2.82
C GLY A 60 -14.88 -5.82 -1.84
N GLN A 61 -15.18 -7.06 -2.29
CA GLN A 61 -15.70 -8.10 -1.40
C GLN A 61 -14.60 -8.62 -0.50
N VAL A 62 -14.87 -8.72 0.81
CA VAL A 62 -13.96 -9.36 1.77
C VAL A 62 -13.99 -10.87 1.54
N VAL A 63 -12.88 -11.41 1.05
CA VAL A 63 -12.73 -12.84 0.74
C VAL A 63 -11.93 -13.60 1.79
N ARG A 64 -11.15 -12.90 2.63
CA ARG A 64 -10.36 -13.51 3.69
C ARG A 64 -10.13 -12.55 4.84
N ARG A 65 -10.14 -13.03 6.08
CA ARG A 65 -9.74 -12.31 7.30
C ARG A 65 -8.57 -13.04 7.93
N PHE A 66 -7.72 -12.30 8.65
CA PHE A 66 -6.56 -12.88 9.32
C PHE A 66 -6.07 -12.01 10.46
N THR A 67 -5.30 -12.62 11.35
CA THR A 67 -4.49 -11.95 12.37
C THR A 67 -3.03 -12.24 12.13
N VAL A 68 -2.15 -11.35 12.58
CA VAL A 68 -0.69 -11.53 12.50
C VAL A 68 -0.09 -11.19 13.85
N ASP A 69 0.52 -12.19 14.50
CA ASP A 69 1.37 -11.97 15.66
C ASP A 69 2.79 -11.70 15.18
N MET A 70 3.36 -10.56 15.60
CA MET A 70 4.66 -10.10 15.15
C MET A 70 5.63 -9.94 16.31
N ASP A 71 6.88 -10.38 16.10
CA ASP A 71 8.01 -10.17 17.02
C ASP A 71 9.15 -9.50 16.26
N GLY A 72 9.35 -8.20 16.52
CA GLY A 72 10.40 -7.43 15.88
C GLY A 72 11.60 -7.21 16.78
N ARG A 73 12.82 -7.28 16.21
CA ARG A 73 14.07 -7.02 16.90
C ARG A 73 14.99 -6.21 16.02
N TRP A 74 15.54 -5.15 16.60
CA TRP A 74 16.44 -4.24 15.90
C TRP A 74 17.79 -4.11 16.60
N TYR A 75 18.86 -4.14 15.81
CA TYR A 75 20.23 -3.90 16.24
C TYR A 75 20.84 -2.84 15.31
N GLY A 76 20.99 -1.62 15.83
CA GLY A 76 21.40 -0.49 15.01
C GLY A 76 20.41 -0.24 13.86
N ASN A 77 20.88 -0.38 12.64
CA ASN A 77 20.08 -0.21 11.43
C ASN A 77 19.55 -1.52 10.82
N GLN A 78 19.77 -2.66 11.47
CA GLN A 78 19.29 -3.97 11.00
C GLN A 78 18.13 -4.46 11.85
N GLY A 79 17.06 -4.92 11.20
CA GLY A 79 15.87 -5.44 11.84
C GLY A 79 15.48 -6.81 11.32
N VAL A 80 14.89 -7.60 12.22
CA VAL A 80 14.19 -8.84 11.88
C VAL A 80 12.77 -8.69 12.40
N LEU A 81 11.77 -8.94 11.54
CA LEU A 81 10.36 -8.97 11.89
C LEU A 81 9.83 -10.36 11.57
N ASP A 82 9.45 -11.10 12.61
CA ASP A 82 8.90 -12.45 12.53
C ASP A 82 7.38 -12.38 12.61
N GLU A 83 6.68 -12.74 11.54
CA GLU A 83 5.24 -12.61 11.35
C GLU A 83 4.57 -13.98 11.33
N HIS A 84 3.62 -14.22 12.23
CA HIS A 84 2.82 -15.43 12.31
C HIS A 84 1.37 -15.14 11.95
N PHE A 85 0.97 -15.54 10.74
CA PHE A 85 -0.38 -15.36 10.21
C PHE A 85 -1.31 -16.47 10.68
N THR A 86 -2.52 -16.11 11.06
CA THR A 86 -3.63 -17.03 11.29
C THR A 86 -4.84 -16.56 10.50
N TYR A 87 -5.24 -17.34 9.50
CA TYR A 87 -6.35 -17.01 8.60
C TYR A 87 -7.69 -17.54 9.12
N SER A 88 -8.80 -16.95 8.66
CA SER A 88 -10.17 -17.33 9.06
C SER A 88 -10.58 -18.75 8.64
N ASP A 89 -9.85 -19.38 7.70
CA ASP A 89 -9.99 -20.78 7.30
C ASP A 89 -9.14 -21.75 8.14
N GLY A 90 -8.44 -21.23 9.16
CA GLY A 90 -7.55 -21.99 10.04
C GLY A 90 -6.14 -22.22 9.49
N LYS A 91 -5.86 -21.80 8.27
CA LYS A 91 -4.50 -21.89 7.70
C LYS A 91 -3.56 -20.98 8.48
N LYS A 92 -2.32 -21.41 8.64
CA LYS A 92 -1.25 -20.66 9.27
C LYS A 92 -0.08 -20.48 8.30
N GLU A 93 0.53 -19.33 8.33
CA GLU A 93 1.72 -19.01 7.53
C GLU A 93 2.71 -18.23 8.40
N ARG A 94 3.98 -18.24 8.03
CA ARG A 94 5.03 -17.47 8.67
C ARG A 94 5.85 -16.76 7.63
N ARG A 95 6.18 -15.48 7.88
CA ARG A 95 7.12 -14.70 7.09
C ARG A 95 8.14 -14.05 8.01
N ILE A 96 9.38 -14.05 7.58
CA ILE A 96 10.47 -13.37 8.30
C ILE A 96 11.06 -12.32 7.38
N TRP A 97 10.84 -11.05 7.72
CA TRP A 97 11.51 -9.94 7.08
C TRP A 97 12.88 -9.71 7.70
N ARG A 98 13.87 -9.49 6.83
CA ARG A 98 15.18 -8.94 7.18
C ARG A 98 15.24 -7.54 6.62
N LEU A 99 15.28 -6.54 7.50
CA LEU A 99 15.09 -5.14 7.18
C LEU A 99 16.40 -4.37 7.40
N THR A 100 16.64 -3.36 6.58
CA THR A 100 17.74 -2.39 6.75
C THR A 100 17.16 -0.99 6.71
N LYS A 101 17.42 -0.18 7.76
CA LYS A 101 17.13 1.24 7.81
C LYS A 101 18.32 2.03 7.28
N HIS A 102 18.10 2.92 6.33
CA HIS A 102 19.13 3.81 5.78
C HIS A 102 19.05 5.19 6.42
N ALA A 103 20.18 5.94 6.41
CA ALA A 103 20.30 7.24 7.07
C ALA A 103 19.35 8.32 6.49
N ASP A 104 18.90 8.15 5.25
CA ASP A 104 18.01 9.07 4.54
C ASP A 104 16.51 8.75 4.69
N GLY A 105 16.14 7.89 5.67
CA GLY A 105 14.76 7.48 5.93
C GLY A 105 14.22 6.41 4.98
N ARG A 106 15.05 5.89 4.07
CA ARG A 106 14.72 4.71 3.27
C ARG A 106 14.86 3.44 4.08
N TYR A 107 14.11 2.42 3.66
CA TYR A 107 14.20 1.05 4.16
C TYR A 107 14.32 0.10 2.98
N THR A 108 15.07 -0.96 3.18
CA THR A 108 15.11 -2.12 2.27
C THR A 108 14.86 -3.39 3.06
N GLY A 109 14.36 -4.44 2.40
CA GLY A 109 14.11 -5.70 3.08
C GLY A 109 13.99 -6.88 2.14
N THR A 110 14.19 -8.07 2.70
CA THR A 110 14.00 -9.35 2.02
C THR A 110 13.17 -10.29 2.88
N ALA A 111 12.40 -11.17 2.24
CA ALA A 111 11.75 -12.32 2.85
C ALA A 111 11.76 -13.48 1.86
N ASP A 112 11.54 -14.71 2.34
CA ASP A 112 11.70 -15.91 1.51
C ASP A 112 10.68 -16.01 0.35
N ASP A 113 9.52 -15.35 0.51
CA ASP A 113 8.45 -15.27 -0.49
C ASP A 113 8.49 -13.95 -1.30
N VAL A 114 9.48 -13.09 -1.08
CA VAL A 114 9.67 -11.82 -1.80
C VAL A 114 10.70 -11.96 -2.90
N VAL A 115 10.35 -11.51 -4.09
CA VAL A 115 11.26 -11.51 -5.25
C VAL A 115 12.23 -10.33 -5.13
N GLY A 116 13.51 -10.64 -5.00
CA GLY A 116 14.56 -9.63 -4.89
C GLY A 116 14.49 -8.84 -3.57
N THR A 117 14.52 -7.53 -3.66
CA THR A 117 14.58 -6.63 -2.50
C THR A 117 13.38 -5.68 -2.51
N ALA A 118 12.62 -5.70 -1.44
CA ALA A 118 11.59 -4.71 -1.16
C ALA A 118 12.23 -3.37 -0.78
N SER A 119 11.59 -2.26 -1.12
CA SER A 119 12.08 -0.92 -0.80
C SER A 119 10.95 0.02 -0.42
N GLY A 120 11.27 1.00 0.43
CA GLY A 120 10.31 2.00 0.83
C GLY A 120 10.91 3.15 1.61
N ARG A 121 10.06 4.08 2.02
CA ARG A 121 10.47 5.31 2.68
C ARG A 121 9.43 5.76 3.71
N ALA A 122 9.94 6.25 4.85
CA ALA A 122 9.13 6.90 5.87
C ALA A 122 9.24 8.42 5.72
N VAL A 123 8.09 9.13 5.72
CA VAL A 123 8.01 10.59 5.68
C VAL A 123 6.84 11.02 6.57
N GLY A 124 7.12 11.85 7.58
CA GLY A 124 6.12 12.24 8.57
C GLY A 124 5.54 11.01 9.27
N ASN A 125 4.21 10.88 9.27
CA ASN A 125 3.51 9.73 9.86
C ASN A 125 3.27 8.58 8.86
N ALA A 126 3.73 8.70 7.61
CA ALA A 126 3.48 7.72 6.55
C ALA A 126 4.72 6.90 6.20
N PHE A 127 4.49 5.67 5.75
CA PHE A 127 5.49 4.80 5.14
C PHE A 127 4.91 4.16 3.89
N GLN A 128 5.65 4.25 2.80
CA GLN A 128 5.31 3.53 1.57
C GLN A 128 6.31 2.40 1.37
N TRP A 129 5.82 1.20 1.07
CA TRP A 129 6.61 -0.01 0.89
C TRP A 129 6.21 -0.71 -0.40
N ALA A 130 7.15 -1.00 -1.28
CA ALA A 130 6.90 -1.66 -2.55
C ALA A 130 7.71 -2.96 -2.67
N TYR A 131 7.04 -4.04 -3.09
CA TYR A 131 7.68 -5.34 -3.27
C TYR A 131 6.88 -6.23 -4.24
N THR A 132 7.51 -7.29 -4.73
CA THR A 132 6.87 -8.36 -5.49
C THR A 132 6.86 -9.62 -4.65
N LEU A 133 5.70 -10.23 -4.49
CA LEU A 133 5.48 -11.44 -3.71
C LEU A 133 5.25 -12.64 -4.63
N ASN A 134 5.88 -13.77 -4.32
CA ASN A 134 5.55 -15.08 -4.87
C ASN A 134 4.32 -15.64 -4.15
N LEU A 135 3.13 -15.47 -4.75
CA LEU A 135 1.87 -15.88 -4.16
C LEU A 135 1.44 -17.25 -4.71
N PRO A 136 1.41 -18.31 -3.87
CA PRO A 136 0.88 -19.60 -4.28
C PRO A 136 -0.66 -19.56 -4.31
N VAL A 137 -1.24 -19.89 -5.49
CA VAL A 137 -2.67 -20.00 -5.70
C VAL A 137 -2.94 -21.26 -6.54
N ASP A 138 -3.73 -22.18 -6.04
CA ASP A 138 -4.14 -23.41 -6.74
C ASP A 138 -2.96 -24.20 -7.34
N GLY A 139 -1.88 -24.36 -6.57
CA GLY A 139 -0.68 -25.10 -6.97
C GLY A 139 0.23 -24.39 -7.98
N LYS A 140 -0.07 -23.13 -8.33
CA LYS A 140 0.77 -22.27 -9.17
C LYS A 140 1.29 -21.10 -8.34
N VAL A 141 2.47 -20.59 -8.70
CA VAL A 141 3.06 -19.42 -8.06
C VAL A 141 2.90 -18.21 -9.01
N TYR A 142 2.36 -17.14 -8.47
CA TYR A 142 2.18 -15.88 -9.19
C TYR A 142 3.00 -14.78 -8.55
N GLU A 143 3.78 -14.07 -9.34
CA GLU A 143 4.40 -12.82 -8.92
C GLU A 143 3.35 -11.72 -8.90
N VAL A 144 3.12 -11.13 -7.72
CA VAL A 144 2.14 -10.08 -7.47
C VAL A 144 2.85 -8.87 -6.90
N GLN A 145 2.67 -7.69 -7.51
CA GLN A 145 3.20 -6.43 -7.04
C GLN A 145 2.32 -5.88 -5.91
N PHE A 146 2.96 -5.45 -4.83
CA PHE A 146 2.37 -4.75 -3.70
C PHE A 146 2.87 -3.31 -3.65
N ASP A 147 1.94 -2.38 -3.53
CA ASP A 147 2.15 -0.98 -3.14
C ASP A 147 1.42 -0.76 -1.82
N ASP A 148 2.19 -0.64 -0.77
CA ASP A 148 1.78 -0.81 0.62
C ASP A 148 1.98 0.53 1.35
N TRP A 149 0.90 1.11 1.86
CA TRP A 149 0.89 2.38 2.56
C TRP A 149 0.48 2.21 4.01
N MET A 150 1.34 2.66 4.90
CA MET A 150 1.11 2.62 6.35
C MET A 150 1.03 4.04 6.89
N TYR A 151 0.16 4.25 7.87
CA TYR A 151 -0.09 5.54 8.51
C TYR A 151 -0.12 5.37 10.01
N LEU A 152 0.85 5.97 10.69
CA LEU A 152 0.89 6.00 12.14
C LEU A 152 -0.18 6.98 12.65
N ILE A 153 -1.16 6.47 13.39
CA ILE A 153 -2.27 7.26 13.93
C ILE A 153 -1.88 7.87 15.28
N ASP A 154 -1.30 7.04 16.13
CA ASP A 154 -0.71 7.38 17.42
C ASP A 154 0.48 6.46 17.70
N GLU A 155 1.09 6.53 18.88
CA GLU A 155 2.27 5.71 19.23
C GLU A 155 2.01 4.20 19.21
N ARG A 156 0.73 3.78 19.21
CA ARG A 156 0.32 2.37 19.33
C ARG A 156 -0.36 1.84 18.08
N VAL A 157 -1.14 2.67 17.39
CA VAL A 157 -1.98 2.26 16.26
C VAL A 157 -1.41 2.74 14.94
N MET A 158 -1.25 1.82 14.01
CA MET A 158 -0.89 2.11 12.63
C MET A 158 -1.88 1.43 11.69
N LEU A 159 -2.38 2.16 10.72
CA LEU A 159 -3.25 1.62 9.66
C LEU A 159 -2.46 1.36 8.40
N ASN A 160 -2.84 0.31 7.69
CA ASN A 160 -2.20 -0.08 6.44
C ASN A 160 -3.24 -0.35 5.37
N ARG A 161 -2.87 0.02 4.15
CA ARG A 161 -3.59 -0.31 2.94
C ARG A 161 -2.61 -0.67 1.84
N ALA A 162 -2.65 -1.93 1.38
CA ALA A 162 -1.78 -2.46 0.35
C ALA A 162 -2.58 -2.80 -0.91
N SER A 163 -2.24 -2.17 -2.03
CA SER A 163 -2.77 -2.53 -3.35
C SER A 163 -2.02 -3.72 -3.91
N MET A 164 -2.74 -4.68 -4.47
CA MET A 164 -2.20 -5.85 -5.16
C MET A 164 -2.44 -5.73 -6.65
N SER A 165 -1.40 -5.90 -7.46
CA SER A 165 -1.52 -5.84 -8.92
C SER A 165 -0.62 -6.87 -9.62
N LYS A 166 -0.99 -7.22 -10.85
CA LYS A 166 -0.18 -8.02 -11.77
C LYS A 166 -0.32 -7.47 -13.17
N PHE A 167 0.80 -7.23 -13.84
CA PHE A 167 0.82 -6.61 -15.17
C PHE A 167 0.02 -5.29 -15.25
N GLY A 168 0.07 -4.48 -14.19
CA GLY A 168 -0.68 -3.23 -14.09
C GLY A 168 -2.19 -3.38 -13.80
N ILE A 169 -2.71 -4.61 -13.70
CA ILE A 169 -4.12 -4.87 -13.40
C ILE A 169 -4.27 -5.07 -11.88
N ARG A 170 -5.12 -4.28 -11.24
CA ARG A 170 -5.45 -4.45 -9.82
C ARG A 170 -6.16 -5.79 -9.58
N LEU A 171 -5.64 -6.57 -8.64
CA LEU A 171 -6.19 -7.87 -8.23
C LEU A 171 -7.04 -7.78 -6.97
N GLY A 172 -6.68 -6.89 -6.06
CA GLY A 172 -7.33 -6.73 -4.77
C GLY A 172 -6.58 -5.76 -3.87
N GLU A 173 -6.94 -5.80 -2.60
CA GLU A 173 -6.40 -4.92 -1.58
C GLU A 173 -6.32 -5.65 -0.24
N VAL A 174 -5.28 -5.37 0.52
CA VAL A 174 -5.16 -5.76 1.93
C VAL A 174 -5.30 -4.51 2.79
N THR A 175 -6.14 -4.58 3.80
CA THR A 175 -6.24 -3.55 4.84
C THR A 175 -5.86 -4.18 6.18
N LEU A 176 -4.97 -3.52 6.93
CA LEU A 176 -4.51 -3.94 8.25
C LEU A 176 -4.66 -2.81 9.27
N SER A 177 -4.95 -3.20 10.49
CA SER A 177 -4.76 -2.37 11.68
C SER A 177 -3.70 -3.04 12.55
N PHE A 178 -2.57 -2.37 12.73
CA PHE A 178 -1.51 -2.79 13.65
C PHE A 178 -1.73 -2.15 15.01
N GLN A 179 -1.46 -2.92 16.06
CA GLN A 179 -1.51 -2.46 17.43
C GLN A 179 -0.26 -2.92 18.18
N LYS A 180 0.56 -1.95 18.59
CA LYS A 180 1.75 -2.22 19.39
C LYS A 180 1.37 -2.54 20.83
N HIS A 181 1.91 -3.65 21.33
CA HIS A 181 1.80 -3.94 22.78
C HIS A 181 2.69 -2.96 23.55
N THR A 182 2.09 -2.25 24.50
CA THR A 182 2.86 -1.53 25.54
C THR A 182 3.18 -2.52 26.66
N PRO A 183 4.41 -2.56 27.17
CA PRO A 183 4.75 -3.36 28.34
C PRO A 183 3.93 -3.00 29.55
#